data_185628a1fe4c7daa6a2788e682b27fea
#
_entry.id   185628a1fe4c7daa6a2788e682b27fea
#
_cell.length_a   1.000
_cell.length_b   1.000
_cell.length_c   1.000
_cell.angle_alpha   90.00
_cell.angle_beta   90.00
_cell.angle_gamma   90.00
#
_symmetry.space_group_name_H-M   'P 1'
#
loop_
_entity.id
_entity.type
_entity.pdbx_description
1 polymer ?
#
loop_
_entity_poly.entity_id
_entity_poly.type
_entity_poly.pdbx_seq_one_letter_code
_entity_poly.pdbx_strand_id
1 'polypeptide(L)'
;MAANTKAFQDEEAAFAKIQKILGKKHPAFAKPMGADAGFPDFGFTINLGARNKIDVHIEYKNSHTAQMGSMRDWKFDGSKFYTPDTRSEAKQELISLMNNTGEALNNGKRLLKDFKKYFHQGITEISSGMLSIVKDKFARRPLTENFANNTKNYNIANISSNTLGNKIITHYKTKFKKNIRPGVNKNVLAMMIANEIWIVSTSGSVTNKDLKEIATAFGSSKEFNKLNNLTAKLEVRIQPRGLNAPANNPKPTTIDVMASYRLQGKPVQGTKII
;
A
#
# COMPACT_ATOMS: atom_id res chain seq x y z
N MET A 1 0.13 -14.70 -17.38
CA MET A 1 0.98 -15.09 -16.22
C MET A 1 1.39 -13.81 -15.54
N ALA A 2 0.93 -13.57 -14.32
CA ALA A 2 1.35 -12.42 -13.53
C ALA A 2 2.87 -12.52 -13.31
N ALA A 3 3.59 -11.45 -13.61
CA ALA A 3 5.02 -11.39 -13.32
C ALA A 3 5.20 -11.66 -11.82
N ASN A 4 6.03 -12.63 -11.52
CA ASN A 4 6.39 -13.02 -10.15
C ASN A 4 7.22 -11.85 -9.58
N THR A 5 6.53 -10.85 -9.05
CA THR A 5 7.19 -9.64 -8.54
C THR A 5 7.93 -9.98 -7.25
N LYS A 6 9.03 -9.28 -6.99
CA LYS A 6 9.77 -9.45 -5.74
C LYS A 6 8.86 -9.32 -4.50
N ALA A 7 7.86 -8.45 -4.56
CA ALA A 7 6.89 -8.28 -3.47
C ALA A 7 6.10 -9.59 -3.19
N PHE A 8 5.67 -10.29 -4.22
CA PHE A 8 4.98 -11.56 -4.07
C PHE A 8 5.90 -12.66 -3.53
N GLN A 9 7.15 -12.71 -3.99
CA GLN A 9 8.15 -13.64 -3.45
C GLN A 9 8.42 -13.40 -1.97
N ASP A 10 8.47 -12.13 -1.55
CA ASP A 10 8.64 -11.75 -0.15
C ASP A 10 7.42 -12.18 0.70
N GLU A 11 6.19 -12.06 0.17
CA GLU A 11 4.96 -12.56 0.81
C GLU A 11 4.97 -14.08 0.96
N GLU A 12 5.31 -14.81 -0.11
CA GLU A 12 5.42 -16.28 -0.08
C GLU A 12 6.49 -16.74 0.93
N ALA A 13 7.63 -16.07 0.98
CA ALA A 13 8.69 -16.38 1.93
C ALA A 13 8.24 -16.14 3.39
N ALA A 14 7.55 -15.02 3.65
CA ALA A 14 7.00 -14.71 4.96
C ALA A 14 5.92 -15.74 5.37
N PHE A 15 5.01 -16.08 4.47
CA PHE A 15 4.01 -17.11 4.67
C PHE A 15 4.63 -18.46 5.01
N ALA A 16 5.60 -18.94 4.21
CA ALA A 16 6.26 -20.22 4.40
C ALA A 16 7.00 -20.28 5.76
N LYS A 17 7.66 -19.18 6.15
CA LYS A 17 8.32 -19.08 7.45
C LYS A 17 7.33 -19.24 8.60
N ILE A 18 6.21 -18.52 8.56
CA ILE A 18 5.17 -18.62 9.60
C ILE A 18 4.52 -20.00 9.59
N GLN A 19 4.21 -20.56 8.43
CA GLN A 19 3.63 -21.90 8.30
C GLN A 19 4.54 -22.97 8.93
N LYS A 20 5.85 -22.83 8.76
CA LYS A 20 6.84 -23.74 9.41
C LYS A 20 6.80 -23.63 10.93
N ILE A 21 6.68 -22.41 11.47
CA ILE A 21 6.59 -22.18 12.93
C ILE A 21 5.29 -22.78 13.48
N LEU A 22 4.17 -22.48 12.82
CA LEU A 22 2.83 -22.88 13.25
C LEU A 22 2.58 -24.39 13.09
N GLY A 23 3.24 -25.03 12.13
CA GLY A 23 3.08 -26.45 11.83
C GLY A 23 1.66 -26.85 11.41
N LYS A 24 1.39 -28.16 11.40
CA LYS A 24 0.07 -28.70 11.00
C LYS A 24 -1.04 -28.40 12.00
N LYS A 25 -0.70 -28.08 13.26
CA LYS A 25 -1.66 -27.76 14.31
C LYS A 25 -2.47 -26.50 14.00
N HIS A 26 -1.89 -25.54 13.29
CA HIS A 26 -2.47 -24.23 13.01
C HIS A 26 -2.54 -24.02 11.48
N PRO A 27 -3.58 -24.56 10.82
CA PRO A 27 -3.65 -24.56 9.36
C PRO A 27 -3.86 -23.16 8.79
N ALA A 28 -3.30 -22.93 7.60
CA ALA A 28 -3.59 -21.74 6.83
C ALA A 28 -5.01 -21.79 6.25
N PHE A 29 -5.76 -20.70 6.34
CA PHE A 29 -7.04 -20.54 5.66
C PHE A 29 -6.96 -19.60 4.45
N ALA A 30 -5.91 -18.78 4.37
CA ALA A 30 -5.59 -17.93 3.23
C ALA A 30 -4.09 -18.00 2.94
N LYS A 31 -3.75 -18.06 1.66
CA LYS A 31 -2.36 -18.11 1.15
C LYS A 31 -2.11 -16.90 0.26
N PRO A 32 -0.84 -16.48 0.07
CA PRO A 32 -0.50 -15.45 -0.89
C PRO A 32 -1.04 -15.78 -2.28
N MET A 33 -1.68 -14.79 -2.93
CA MET A 33 -2.30 -14.95 -4.26
C MET A 33 -1.70 -14.02 -5.32
N GLY A 34 -0.75 -13.17 -4.96
CA GLY A 34 -0.09 -12.24 -5.86
C GLY A 34 -0.87 -10.94 -6.09
N ALA A 35 -0.66 -10.31 -7.25
CA ALA A 35 -1.13 -8.95 -7.52
C ALA A 35 -2.66 -8.75 -7.48
N ASP A 36 -3.42 -9.82 -7.69
CA ASP A 36 -4.89 -9.81 -7.59
C ASP A 36 -5.37 -10.28 -6.21
N ALA A 37 -4.48 -10.30 -5.25
CA ALA A 37 -4.75 -10.78 -3.92
C ALA A 37 -5.86 -9.99 -3.26
N GLY A 38 -6.80 -10.76 -2.75
CA GLY A 38 -7.79 -10.27 -1.81
C GLY A 38 -7.14 -9.85 -0.50
N PHE A 39 -7.96 -9.58 0.46
CA PHE A 39 -7.54 -9.34 1.83
C PHE A 39 -8.02 -10.54 2.69
N PRO A 40 -7.20 -11.07 3.58
CA PRO A 40 -5.82 -10.69 3.92
C PRO A 40 -4.77 -11.22 2.92
N ASP A 41 -3.51 -10.72 3.01
CA ASP A 41 -2.41 -11.26 2.21
C ASP A 41 -2.21 -12.76 2.50
N PHE A 42 -2.33 -13.15 3.79
CA PHE A 42 -2.47 -14.54 4.21
C PHE A 42 -3.09 -14.67 5.62
N GLY A 43 -3.46 -15.88 6.01
CA GLY A 43 -4.10 -16.09 7.31
C GLY A 43 -4.02 -17.51 7.82
N PHE A 44 -4.06 -17.63 9.16
CA PHE A 44 -3.95 -18.92 9.86
C PHE A 44 -5.02 -19.04 10.93
N THR A 45 -5.57 -20.25 11.06
CA THR A 45 -6.44 -20.60 12.19
C THR A 45 -5.59 -21.13 13.34
N ILE A 46 -5.52 -20.39 14.43
CA ILE A 46 -4.78 -20.78 15.62
C ILE A 46 -5.70 -21.61 16.52
N ASN A 47 -5.36 -22.89 16.68
CA ASN A 47 -6.08 -23.83 17.52
C ASN A 47 -5.53 -23.81 18.95
N LEU A 48 -6.26 -23.21 19.88
CA LEU A 48 -5.87 -23.07 21.30
C LEU A 48 -6.57 -24.08 22.21
N GLY A 49 -7.26 -25.06 21.62
CA GLY A 49 -8.03 -26.11 22.29
C GLY A 49 -9.22 -26.55 21.45
N ALA A 50 -9.96 -27.56 21.89
CA ALA A 50 -11.01 -28.21 21.11
C ALA A 50 -12.10 -27.24 20.61
N ARG A 51 -12.39 -26.17 21.36
CA ARG A 51 -13.44 -25.20 21.02
C ARG A 51 -12.93 -23.75 20.93
N ASN A 52 -11.62 -23.51 21.08
CA ASN A 52 -11.03 -22.18 21.00
C ASN A 52 -10.16 -22.04 19.75
N LYS A 53 -10.78 -21.58 18.69
CA LYS A 53 -10.13 -21.33 17.40
C LYS A 53 -10.18 -19.82 17.09
N ILE A 54 -9.06 -19.28 16.66
CA ILE A 54 -8.92 -17.87 16.34
C ILE A 54 -8.32 -17.74 14.95
N ASP A 55 -8.99 -16.99 14.08
CA ASP A 55 -8.43 -16.66 12.78
C ASP A 55 -7.55 -15.42 12.89
N VAL A 56 -6.29 -15.57 12.53
CA VAL A 56 -5.33 -14.47 12.45
C VAL A 56 -5.14 -14.10 10.98
N HIS A 57 -5.65 -12.93 10.63
CA HIS A 57 -5.56 -12.31 9.31
C HIS A 57 -4.30 -11.45 9.28
N ILE A 58 -3.42 -11.65 8.32
CA ILE A 58 -2.13 -10.95 8.26
C ILE A 58 -2.04 -10.11 6.99
N GLU A 59 -1.84 -8.82 7.19
CA GLU A 59 -1.41 -7.87 6.16
C GLU A 59 0.11 -7.75 6.23
N TYR A 60 0.81 -8.10 5.17
CA TYR A 60 2.27 -8.16 5.12
C TYR A 60 2.86 -6.96 4.38
N LYS A 61 3.94 -6.44 4.93
CA LYS A 61 4.78 -5.43 4.27
C LYS A 61 6.25 -5.82 4.44
N ASN A 62 6.98 -5.84 3.34
CA ASN A 62 8.36 -6.31 3.33
C ASN A 62 9.35 -5.37 4.02
N SER A 63 8.98 -4.12 4.27
CA SER A 63 9.86 -3.13 4.90
C SER A 63 9.08 -2.00 5.59
N HIS A 64 9.78 -1.26 6.44
CA HIS A 64 9.25 -0.06 7.13
C HIS A 64 9.04 1.15 6.20
N THR A 65 9.37 1.02 4.91
CA THR A 65 9.12 2.03 3.88
C THR A 65 8.26 1.47 2.74
N ALA A 66 7.63 0.31 2.99
CA ALA A 66 6.81 -0.36 1.99
C ALA A 66 5.63 0.50 1.56
N GLN A 67 5.22 0.31 0.32
CA GLN A 67 4.00 0.92 -0.20
C GLN A 67 2.78 0.29 0.47
N MET A 68 1.95 1.13 1.10
CA MET A 68 0.72 0.71 1.78
C MET A 68 -0.48 0.69 0.84
N GLY A 69 -0.36 1.36 -0.28
CA GLY A 69 -1.38 1.42 -1.31
C GLY A 69 -1.04 2.45 -2.37
N SER A 70 -1.82 2.46 -3.43
CA SER A 70 -1.76 3.47 -4.48
C SER A 70 -3.13 4.13 -4.61
N MET A 71 -3.13 5.42 -4.90
CA MET A 71 -4.33 6.15 -5.24
C MET A 71 -4.39 6.33 -6.76
N ARG A 72 -5.37 5.70 -7.37
CA ARG A 72 -5.82 6.01 -8.72
C ARG A 72 -7.00 6.97 -8.60
N ASP A 73 -7.39 7.57 -9.70
CA ASP A 73 -8.59 8.42 -9.80
C ASP A 73 -8.49 9.79 -9.11
N TRP A 74 -7.28 10.31 -8.88
CA TRP A 74 -7.11 11.71 -8.54
C TRP A 74 -6.89 12.56 -9.79
N LYS A 75 -7.30 13.82 -9.70
CA LYS A 75 -7.21 14.80 -10.78
C LYS A 75 -6.72 16.13 -10.23
N PHE A 76 -6.13 16.95 -11.11
CA PHE A 76 -5.75 18.33 -10.81
C PHE A 76 -6.25 19.23 -11.94
N ASP A 77 -7.10 20.19 -11.62
CA ASP A 77 -7.77 21.10 -12.58
C ASP A 77 -7.00 22.40 -12.85
N GLY A 78 -5.80 22.55 -12.32
CA GLY A 78 -5.01 23.76 -12.38
C GLY A 78 -5.14 24.64 -11.14
N SER A 79 -6.14 24.42 -10.31
CA SER A 79 -6.37 25.12 -9.05
C SER A 79 -6.27 24.20 -7.83
N LYS A 80 -6.83 23.01 -7.91
CA LYS A 80 -6.93 22.05 -6.80
C LYS A 80 -6.83 20.60 -7.28
N PHE A 81 -6.45 19.73 -6.35
CA PHE A 81 -6.59 18.30 -6.48
C PHE A 81 -7.99 17.86 -6.07
N TYR A 82 -8.53 16.86 -6.73
CA TYR A 82 -9.82 16.26 -6.39
C TYR A 82 -9.90 14.79 -6.82
N THR A 83 -10.87 14.06 -6.31
CA THR A 83 -11.18 12.70 -6.71
C THR A 83 -12.69 12.51 -6.88
N PRO A 84 -13.14 11.80 -7.91
CA PRO A 84 -14.55 11.44 -8.04
C PRO A 84 -14.98 10.39 -7.01
N ASP A 85 -14.03 9.64 -6.41
CA ASP A 85 -14.34 8.64 -5.39
C ASP A 85 -14.42 9.28 -4.00
N THR A 86 -15.62 9.64 -3.60
CA THR A 86 -15.91 10.23 -2.29
C THR A 86 -16.07 9.20 -1.16
N ARG A 87 -16.07 7.90 -1.47
CA ARG A 87 -16.32 6.83 -0.50
C ARG A 87 -15.08 6.40 0.30
N SER A 88 -13.89 6.72 -0.19
CA SER A 88 -12.64 6.34 0.45
C SER A 88 -12.11 7.47 1.33
N GLU A 89 -12.20 7.33 2.66
CA GLU A 89 -11.63 8.29 3.60
C GLU A 89 -10.14 8.51 3.38
N ALA A 90 -9.39 7.45 3.06
CA ALA A 90 -7.96 7.57 2.78
C ALA A 90 -7.69 8.41 1.53
N LYS A 91 -8.49 8.27 0.47
CA LYS A 91 -8.37 9.12 -0.73
C LYS A 91 -8.72 10.58 -0.42
N GLN A 92 -9.77 10.83 0.34
CA GLN A 92 -10.15 12.19 0.75
C GLN A 92 -9.03 12.85 1.58
N GLU A 93 -8.42 12.11 2.50
CA GLU A 93 -7.30 12.61 3.28
C GLU A 93 -6.08 12.94 2.40
N LEU A 94 -5.77 12.08 1.40
CA LEU A 94 -4.70 12.35 0.44
C LEU A 94 -4.94 13.63 -0.34
N ILE A 95 -6.16 13.83 -0.84
CA ILE A 95 -6.56 15.04 -1.56
C ILE A 95 -6.47 16.27 -0.66
N SER A 96 -6.94 16.17 0.57
CA SER A 96 -6.84 17.24 1.57
C SER A 96 -5.38 17.63 1.82
N LEU A 97 -4.51 16.67 2.06
CA LEU A 97 -3.08 16.90 2.24
C LEU A 97 -2.43 17.59 1.04
N MET A 98 -2.75 17.17 -0.18
CA MET A 98 -2.22 17.78 -1.40
C MET A 98 -2.70 19.23 -1.55
N ASN A 99 -3.97 19.51 -1.28
CA ASN A 99 -4.54 20.84 -1.39
C ASN A 99 -4.04 21.81 -0.29
N ASN A 100 -3.73 21.28 0.89
CA ASN A 100 -3.22 22.08 2.01
C ASN A 100 -1.70 22.30 1.95
N THR A 101 -1.03 21.79 0.92
CA THR A 101 0.42 21.91 0.75
C THR A 101 0.73 22.80 -0.46
N GLY A 102 1.24 23.99 -0.22
CA GLY A 102 1.57 24.96 -1.29
C GLY A 102 2.56 24.39 -2.32
N GLU A 103 3.52 23.56 -1.88
CA GLU A 103 4.45 22.88 -2.78
C GLU A 103 3.71 21.93 -3.75
N ALA A 104 2.77 21.12 -3.26
CA ALA A 104 2.00 20.21 -4.10
C ALA A 104 1.17 20.97 -5.15
N LEU A 105 0.50 22.06 -4.76
CA LEU A 105 -0.27 22.89 -5.68
C LEU A 105 0.61 23.55 -6.75
N ASN A 106 1.77 24.09 -6.37
CA ASN A 106 2.70 24.69 -7.30
C ASN A 106 3.29 23.68 -8.27
N ASN A 107 3.64 22.49 -7.79
CA ASN A 107 4.11 21.39 -8.62
C ASN A 107 3.01 20.88 -9.58
N GLY A 108 1.77 20.80 -9.13
CA GLY A 108 0.61 20.48 -9.98
C GLY A 108 0.44 21.49 -11.12
N LYS A 109 0.50 22.80 -10.82
CA LYS A 109 0.44 23.87 -11.83
C LYS A 109 1.57 23.77 -12.84
N ARG A 110 2.81 23.57 -12.36
CA ARG A 110 3.99 23.40 -13.23
C ARG A 110 3.80 22.20 -14.16
N LEU A 111 3.36 21.08 -13.62
CA LEU A 111 3.14 19.88 -14.40
C LEU A 111 2.05 20.07 -15.46
N LEU A 112 0.94 20.72 -15.13
CA LEU A 112 -0.12 21.03 -16.10
C LEU A 112 0.39 21.94 -17.22
N LYS A 113 1.24 22.91 -16.88
CA LYS A 113 1.91 23.78 -17.86
C LYS A 113 2.81 22.97 -18.81
N ASP A 114 3.59 22.03 -18.27
CA ASP A 114 4.47 21.18 -19.05
C ASP A 114 3.65 20.24 -19.94
N PHE A 115 2.54 19.69 -19.46
CA PHE A 115 1.64 18.87 -20.26
C PHE A 115 1.02 19.67 -21.43
N LYS A 116 0.56 20.90 -21.20
CA LYS A 116 0.09 21.78 -22.27
C LYS A 116 1.16 22.04 -23.32
N LYS A 117 2.38 22.30 -22.87
CA LYS A 117 3.52 22.59 -23.76
C LYS A 117 3.93 21.38 -24.62
N TYR A 118 4.02 20.20 -24.03
CA TYR A 118 4.65 19.05 -24.68
C TYR A 118 3.64 18.07 -25.30
N PHE A 119 2.36 18.13 -24.91
CA PHE A 119 1.34 17.22 -25.45
C PHE A 119 0.27 17.94 -26.26
N HIS A 120 -0.53 18.77 -25.63
CA HIS A 120 -1.62 19.45 -26.27
C HIS A 120 -2.07 20.67 -25.46
N GLN A 121 -2.20 21.81 -26.10
CA GLN A 121 -2.61 23.04 -25.42
C GLN A 121 -4.00 23.00 -24.79
N GLY A 122 -4.89 22.14 -25.35
CA GLY A 122 -6.23 21.94 -24.84
C GLY A 122 -6.34 21.09 -23.56
N ILE A 123 -5.24 20.60 -23.00
CA ILE A 123 -5.28 19.88 -21.72
C ILE A 123 -5.67 20.84 -20.62
N THR A 124 -6.78 20.58 -19.96
CA THR A 124 -7.30 21.41 -18.86
C THR A 124 -7.06 20.80 -17.49
N GLU A 125 -6.82 19.49 -17.43
CA GLU A 125 -6.59 18.76 -16.19
C GLU A 125 -5.48 17.70 -16.33
N ILE A 126 -4.87 17.33 -15.21
CA ILE A 126 -4.03 16.16 -15.08
C ILE A 126 -4.85 15.09 -14.36
N SER A 127 -4.86 13.89 -14.89
CA SER A 127 -5.48 12.72 -14.25
C SER A 127 -4.41 11.72 -13.83
N SER A 128 -4.60 11.08 -12.69
CA SER A 128 -3.80 9.92 -12.32
C SER A 128 -4.08 8.74 -13.25
N GLY A 129 -3.08 7.94 -13.46
CA GLY A 129 -3.16 6.76 -14.32
C GLY A 129 -2.18 6.83 -15.49
N MET A 130 -2.28 5.85 -16.36
CA MET A 130 -1.45 5.84 -17.58
C MET A 130 -1.96 6.90 -18.54
N LEU A 131 -1.21 7.97 -18.67
CA LEU A 131 -1.30 8.83 -19.84
C LEU A 131 -0.73 8.03 -21.02
N SER A 132 -1.64 7.38 -21.73
CA SER A 132 -1.31 6.80 -23.01
C SER A 132 -1.02 7.94 -23.98
N ILE A 133 0.24 8.31 -24.06
CA ILE A 133 0.75 9.34 -24.99
C ILE A 133 0.76 8.77 -26.41
N VAL A 134 -0.26 8.04 -26.76
CA VAL A 134 -0.20 7.06 -27.86
C VAL A 134 -0.20 7.67 -29.24
N LYS A 135 -0.63 8.88 -29.45
CA LYS A 135 -0.92 9.31 -30.83
C LYS A 135 0.06 10.31 -31.43
N ASP A 136 0.86 11.02 -30.65
CA ASP A 136 1.79 11.99 -31.22
C ASP A 136 3.25 11.60 -31.01
N LYS A 137 3.84 11.00 -32.02
CA LYS A 137 5.23 10.52 -32.01
C LYS A 137 6.26 11.65 -31.76
N PHE A 138 5.90 12.89 -32.01
CA PHE A 138 6.83 14.03 -31.95
C PHE A 138 6.83 14.72 -30.59
N ALA A 139 5.69 14.83 -29.92
CA ALA A 139 5.59 15.47 -28.61
C ALA A 139 6.11 14.63 -27.43
N ARG A 140 6.31 13.33 -27.63
CA ARG A 140 6.72 12.39 -26.58
C ARG A 140 8.16 12.53 -26.13
N ARG A 141 9.05 12.77 -27.07
CA ARG A 141 10.49 12.63 -26.85
C ARG A 141 11.03 13.62 -25.83
N PRO A 142 10.76 14.93 -25.95
CA PRO A 142 11.30 15.89 -24.99
C PRO A 142 10.78 15.70 -23.57
N LEU A 143 9.50 15.33 -23.41
CA LEU A 143 8.90 15.17 -22.08
C LEU A 143 9.42 13.90 -21.41
N THR A 144 9.49 12.78 -22.13
CA THR A 144 10.00 11.52 -21.60
C THR A 144 11.49 11.58 -21.29
N GLU A 145 12.29 12.25 -22.11
CA GLU A 145 13.71 12.48 -21.83
C GLU A 145 13.90 13.41 -20.62
N ASN A 146 13.11 14.46 -20.53
CA ASN A 146 13.13 15.38 -19.38
C ASN A 146 12.69 14.69 -18.09
N PHE A 147 11.67 13.84 -18.12
CA PHE A 147 11.27 13.00 -17.00
C PHE A 147 12.31 11.95 -16.63
N ALA A 148 12.93 11.31 -17.60
CA ALA A 148 13.99 10.33 -17.38
C ALA A 148 15.19 10.94 -16.66
N ASN A 149 15.58 12.15 -17.07
CA ASN A 149 16.75 12.83 -16.54
C ASN A 149 16.48 13.60 -15.24
N ASN A 150 15.23 13.91 -14.92
CA ASN A 150 14.85 14.79 -13.82
C ASN A 150 13.69 14.22 -12.97
N THR A 151 13.66 12.90 -12.73
CA THR A 151 12.57 12.25 -11.95
C THR A 151 12.34 12.89 -10.58
N LYS A 152 13.38 13.47 -9.96
CA LYS A 152 13.26 14.19 -8.68
C LYS A 152 12.46 15.47 -8.81
N ASN A 153 12.49 16.14 -9.96
CA ASN A 153 11.80 17.42 -10.20
C ASN A 153 10.30 17.24 -10.46
N TYR A 154 9.84 16.00 -10.64
CA TYR A 154 8.44 15.68 -10.90
C TYR A 154 7.74 14.98 -9.72
N ASN A 155 8.33 15.05 -8.53
CA ASN A 155 7.58 14.81 -7.31
C ASN A 155 6.57 15.93 -7.13
N ILE A 156 5.28 15.61 -7.21
CA ILE A 156 4.20 16.57 -6.97
C ILE A 156 4.06 16.82 -5.48
N ALA A 157 4.13 15.78 -4.68
CA ALA A 157 4.03 15.86 -3.24
C ALA A 157 4.90 14.81 -2.54
N ASN A 158 5.45 15.22 -1.41
CA ASN A 158 6.23 14.38 -0.52
C ASN A 158 5.90 14.76 0.93
N ILE A 159 4.74 14.29 1.41
CA ILE A 159 4.11 14.77 2.65
C ILE A 159 4.03 13.62 3.64
N SER A 160 4.50 13.84 4.86
CA SER A 160 4.37 12.91 5.98
C SER A 160 3.20 13.29 6.87
N SER A 161 2.38 12.31 7.25
CA SER A 161 1.18 12.55 8.05
C SER A 161 0.84 11.35 8.94
N ASN A 162 0.64 11.64 10.22
CA ASN A 162 0.05 10.68 11.16
C ASN A 162 -1.45 10.49 10.89
N THR A 163 -2.14 11.54 10.47
CA THR A 163 -3.57 11.47 10.11
C THR A 163 -3.76 10.50 8.96
N LEU A 164 -2.94 10.60 7.91
CA LEU A 164 -2.95 9.64 6.81
C LEU A 164 -2.67 8.21 7.28
N GLY A 165 -1.68 8.02 8.16
CA GLY A 165 -1.36 6.72 8.73
C GLY A 165 -2.54 6.11 9.47
N ASN A 166 -3.24 6.90 10.29
CA ASN A 166 -4.42 6.47 11.03
C ASN A 166 -5.60 6.13 10.10
N LYS A 167 -5.80 6.87 9.00
CA LYS A 167 -6.80 6.55 7.97
C LYS A 167 -6.49 5.23 7.26
N ILE A 168 -5.22 4.94 7.02
CA ILE A 168 -4.78 3.65 6.46
C ILE A 168 -5.13 2.51 7.42
N ILE A 169 -4.82 2.65 8.72
CA ILE A 169 -5.21 1.66 9.75
C ILE A 169 -6.73 1.46 9.74
N THR A 170 -7.51 2.53 9.70
CA THR A 170 -8.98 2.46 9.64
C THR A 170 -9.47 1.73 8.40
N HIS A 171 -8.86 1.97 7.25
CA HIS A 171 -9.17 1.25 6.01
C HIS A 171 -8.93 -0.27 6.14
N TYR A 172 -7.82 -0.69 6.72
CA TYR A 172 -7.55 -2.11 6.98
C TYR A 172 -8.56 -2.72 7.99
N LYS A 173 -8.91 -2.01 9.04
CA LYS A 173 -9.95 -2.45 9.99
C LYS A 173 -11.30 -2.66 9.31
N THR A 174 -11.65 -1.79 8.37
CA THR A 174 -12.91 -1.91 7.60
C THR A 174 -12.86 -3.11 6.66
N LYS A 175 -11.76 -3.32 5.95
CA LYS A 175 -11.55 -4.52 5.12
C LYS A 175 -11.63 -5.81 5.96
N PHE A 176 -10.97 -5.82 7.10
CA PHE A 176 -10.98 -6.95 8.03
C PHE A 176 -12.39 -7.37 8.42
N LYS A 177 -13.22 -6.41 8.87
CA LYS A 177 -14.60 -6.68 9.25
C LYS A 177 -15.42 -7.32 8.13
N LYS A 178 -15.17 -6.93 6.87
CA LYS A 178 -15.87 -7.47 5.69
C LYS A 178 -15.39 -8.87 5.26
N ASN A 179 -14.20 -9.28 5.72
CA ASN A 179 -13.56 -10.54 5.31
C ASN A 179 -13.48 -11.59 6.42
N ILE A 180 -14.19 -11.38 7.53
CA ILE A 180 -14.32 -12.38 8.60
C ILE A 180 -15.08 -13.60 8.04
N ARG A 181 -14.51 -14.78 8.20
CA ARG A 181 -15.13 -16.02 7.73
C ARG A 181 -16.37 -16.39 8.56
N PRO A 182 -17.45 -16.83 7.93
CA PRO A 182 -18.60 -17.35 8.66
C PRO A 182 -18.22 -18.50 9.60
N GLY A 183 -18.84 -18.55 10.78
CA GLY A 183 -18.62 -19.62 11.75
C GLY A 183 -17.36 -19.50 12.61
N VAL A 184 -16.56 -18.44 12.44
CA VAL A 184 -15.41 -18.15 13.30
C VAL A 184 -15.71 -16.93 14.19
N ASN A 185 -15.82 -17.21 15.50
CA ASN A 185 -16.26 -16.19 16.45
C ASN A 185 -15.14 -15.27 16.96
N LYS A 186 -13.87 -15.69 16.83
CA LYS A 186 -12.72 -14.93 17.29
C LYS A 186 -11.78 -14.66 16.13
N ASN A 187 -11.51 -13.41 15.89
CA ASN A 187 -10.67 -13.00 14.78
C ASN A 187 -9.68 -11.90 15.23
N VAL A 188 -8.48 -11.93 14.67
CA VAL A 188 -7.41 -10.97 14.90
C VAL A 188 -6.91 -10.47 13.55
N LEU A 189 -6.84 -9.16 13.38
CA LEU A 189 -6.09 -8.53 12.31
C LEU A 189 -4.70 -8.18 12.83
N ALA A 190 -3.69 -8.75 12.22
CA ALA A 190 -2.29 -8.42 12.46
C ALA A 190 -1.67 -7.74 11.24
N MET A 191 -0.77 -6.81 11.47
CA MET A 191 0.12 -6.28 10.44
C MET A 191 1.52 -6.81 10.70
N MET A 192 2.13 -7.39 9.69
CA MET A 192 3.51 -7.84 9.73
C MET A 192 4.35 -6.96 8.80
N ILE A 193 5.35 -6.29 9.39
CA ILE A 193 6.28 -5.45 8.64
C ILE A 193 7.67 -6.05 8.81
N ALA A 194 8.26 -6.50 7.71
CA ALA A 194 9.50 -7.28 7.73
C ALA A 194 9.36 -8.51 8.66
N ASN A 195 10.07 -8.53 9.78
CA ASN A 195 10.02 -9.61 10.76
C ASN A 195 9.34 -9.21 12.08
N GLU A 196 8.61 -8.12 12.09
CA GLU A 196 7.90 -7.64 13.27
C GLU A 196 6.39 -7.71 13.04
N ILE A 197 5.64 -8.05 14.08
CA ILE A 197 4.17 -8.17 14.04
C ILE A 197 3.51 -7.28 15.09
N TRP A 198 2.36 -6.73 14.74
CA TRP A 198 1.49 -5.93 15.59
C TRP A 198 0.05 -6.40 15.48
N ILE A 199 -0.69 -6.29 16.56
CA ILE A 199 -2.14 -6.43 16.53
C ILE A 199 -2.75 -5.07 16.11
N VAL A 200 -3.54 -5.09 15.05
CA VAL A 200 -4.23 -3.90 14.53
C VAL A 200 -5.67 -3.83 15.06
N SER A 201 -6.35 -4.98 15.12
CA SER A 201 -7.75 -5.05 15.56
C SER A 201 -8.11 -6.47 15.98
N THR A 202 -9.15 -6.60 16.78
CA THR A 202 -9.77 -7.87 17.13
C THR A 202 -11.27 -7.81 16.85
N SER A 203 -11.89 -8.96 16.63
CA SER A 203 -13.35 -9.13 16.53
C SER A 203 -13.78 -10.37 17.28
N GLY A 204 -14.94 -10.29 17.91
CA GLY A 204 -15.44 -11.30 18.83
C GLY A 204 -14.81 -11.20 20.22
N SER A 205 -14.97 -12.23 21.03
CA SER A 205 -14.52 -12.26 22.42
C SER A 205 -13.05 -12.68 22.57
N VAL A 206 -12.14 -12.00 21.85
CA VAL A 206 -10.69 -12.23 21.97
C VAL A 206 -10.19 -11.62 23.26
N THR A 207 -9.58 -12.44 24.12
CA THR A 207 -9.03 -12.04 25.42
C THR A 207 -7.52 -11.77 25.34
N ASN A 208 -6.95 -11.13 26.37
CA ASN A 208 -5.48 -10.97 26.46
C ASN A 208 -4.77 -12.33 26.56
N LYS A 209 -5.40 -13.33 27.20
CA LYS A 209 -4.90 -14.70 27.23
C LYS A 209 -4.80 -15.27 25.82
N ASP A 210 -5.85 -15.10 24.99
CA ASP A 210 -5.84 -15.54 23.60
C ASP A 210 -4.67 -14.87 22.81
N LEU A 211 -4.47 -13.57 22.99
CA LEU A 211 -3.39 -12.83 22.32
C LEU A 211 -2.00 -13.34 22.72
N LYS A 212 -1.82 -13.68 24.00
CA LYS A 212 -0.58 -14.28 24.49
C LYS A 212 -0.34 -15.67 23.91
N GLU A 213 -1.38 -16.51 23.86
CA GLU A 213 -1.30 -17.83 23.28
C GLU A 213 -1.05 -17.78 21.75
N ILE A 214 -1.64 -16.81 21.04
CA ILE A 214 -1.31 -16.54 19.63
C ILE A 214 0.18 -16.18 19.50
N ALA A 215 0.69 -15.27 20.30
CA ALA A 215 2.10 -14.88 20.25
C ALA A 215 3.02 -16.08 20.49
N THR A 216 2.69 -16.92 21.46
CA THR A 216 3.40 -18.19 21.73
C THR A 216 3.35 -19.14 20.53
N ALA A 217 2.20 -19.28 19.87
CA ALA A 217 2.07 -20.10 18.67
C ALA A 217 2.97 -19.61 17.53
N PHE A 218 3.17 -18.30 17.40
CA PHE A 218 4.09 -17.68 16.45
C PHE A 218 5.56 -17.71 16.89
N GLY A 219 5.89 -18.44 17.97
CA GLY A 219 7.25 -18.57 18.47
C GLY A 219 7.75 -17.36 19.24
N SER A 220 6.88 -16.42 19.63
CA SER A 220 7.26 -15.27 20.41
C SER A 220 7.18 -15.53 21.91
N SER A 221 8.20 -15.10 22.65
CA SER A 221 8.18 -15.08 24.12
C SER A 221 7.46 -13.86 24.70
N LYS A 222 7.13 -12.87 23.88
CA LYS A 222 6.48 -11.62 24.26
C LYS A 222 5.11 -11.50 23.58
N GLU A 223 4.18 -10.83 24.23
CA GLU A 223 2.89 -10.48 23.63
C GLU A 223 3.10 -9.58 22.40
N PHE A 224 2.16 -9.65 21.46
CA PHE A 224 2.17 -8.77 20.30
C PHE A 224 1.75 -7.36 20.70
N ASN A 225 2.55 -6.39 20.34
CA ASN A 225 2.22 -4.98 20.56
C ASN A 225 1.03 -4.57 19.70
N LYS A 226 0.25 -3.61 20.19
CA LYS A 226 -0.84 -3.00 19.43
C LYS A 226 -0.29 -1.90 18.52
N LEU A 227 -0.73 -1.89 17.27
CA LEU A 227 -0.45 -0.81 16.32
C LEU A 227 -1.52 0.28 16.50
N ASN A 228 -1.20 1.30 17.29
CA ASN A 228 -2.13 2.39 17.58
C ASN A 228 -1.91 3.61 16.68
N ASN A 229 -0.67 3.84 16.25
CA ASN A 229 -0.28 4.97 15.41
C ASN A 229 0.62 4.50 14.27
N LEU A 230 0.46 5.15 13.12
CA LEU A 230 1.25 4.92 11.94
C LEU A 230 1.52 6.26 11.27
N THR A 231 2.78 6.55 10.97
CA THR A 231 3.11 7.68 10.10
C THR A 231 3.20 7.18 8.67
N ALA A 232 2.46 7.80 7.78
CA ALA A 232 2.52 7.51 6.36
C ALA A 232 3.06 8.71 5.60
N LYS A 233 3.74 8.41 4.50
CA LYS A 233 4.27 9.38 3.55
C LYS A 233 3.47 9.29 2.26
N LEU A 234 2.89 10.41 1.86
CA LEU A 234 2.31 10.55 0.53
C LEU A 234 3.42 10.92 -0.45
N GLU A 235 3.62 10.09 -1.46
CA GLU A 235 4.42 10.40 -2.63
C GLU A 235 3.51 10.49 -3.85
N VAL A 236 3.48 11.66 -4.50
CA VAL A 236 2.85 11.82 -5.81
C VAL A 236 3.93 12.10 -6.81
N ARG A 237 4.13 11.16 -7.72
CA ARG A 237 5.22 11.21 -8.69
C ARG A 237 4.78 10.83 -10.08
N ILE A 238 5.50 11.31 -11.05
CA ILE A 238 5.39 10.85 -12.43
C ILE A 238 6.48 9.83 -12.67
N GLN A 239 6.09 8.69 -13.17
CA GLN A 239 7.00 7.60 -13.48
C GLN A 239 6.89 7.26 -14.95
N PRO A 240 7.94 7.53 -15.77
CA PRO A 240 7.98 7.01 -17.12
C PRO A 240 8.10 5.48 -17.07
N ARG A 241 7.26 4.80 -17.85
CA ARG A 241 7.36 3.35 -18.02
C ARG A 241 8.18 3.02 -19.24
N GLY A 242 8.91 1.91 -19.19
CA GLY A 242 9.76 1.44 -20.28
C GLY A 242 11.20 1.97 -20.23
N LEU A 243 11.60 2.72 -19.21
CA LEU A 243 13.00 3.13 -19.02
C LEU A 243 13.96 1.96 -18.84
N ASN A 244 13.46 0.83 -18.32
CA ASN A 244 14.21 -0.40 -18.14
C ASN A 244 13.88 -1.43 -19.24
N ALA A 245 13.28 -1.00 -20.35
CA ALA A 245 13.07 -1.88 -21.49
C ALA A 245 14.44 -2.30 -22.07
N PRO A 246 14.55 -3.54 -22.55
CA PRO A 246 15.80 -4.00 -23.16
C PRO A 246 16.26 -3.07 -24.29
N ALA A 247 17.55 -3.05 -24.57
CA ALA A 247 18.21 -2.11 -25.50
C ALA A 247 17.56 -2.03 -26.90
N ASN A 248 16.80 -3.04 -27.28
CA ASN A 248 16.03 -3.10 -28.54
C ASN A 248 14.70 -2.31 -28.49
N ASN A 249 14.27 -1.84 -27.31
CA ASN A 249 13.10 -0.94 -27.18
C ASN A 249 13.41 0.23 -26.22
N PRO A 250 14.32 1.14 -26.59
CA PRO A 250 14.93 2.09 -25.65
C PRO A 250 14.07 3.31 -25.30
N LYS A 251 12.80 3.36 -25.70
CA LYS A 251 11.97 4.56 -25.51
C LYS A 251 10.80 4.27 -24.57
N PRO A 252 10.65 5.06 -23.48
CA PRO A 252 9.44 4.95 -22.67
C PRO A 252 8.22 5.28 -23.53
N THR A 253 7.27 4.34 -23.56
CA THR A 253 6.05 4.46 -24.38
C THR A 253 4.91 5.07 -23.62
N THR A 254 5.02 5.14 -22.30
CA THR A 254 3.96 5.65 -21.42
C THR A 254 4.54 6.42 -20.23
N ILE A 255 3.77 7.38 -19.75
CA ILE A 255 4.00 8.05 -18.47
C ILE A 255 2.90 7.63 -17.51
N ASP A 256 3.29 7.21 -16.34
CA ASP A 256 2.37 6.84 -15.27
C ASP A 256 2.39 7.94 -14.22
N VAL A 257 1.25 8.60 -14.03
CA VAL A 257 1.07 9.58 -12.97
C VAL A 257 0.52 8.86 -11.76
N MET A 258 1.37 8.58 -10.79
CA MET A 258 1.05 7.78 -9.63
C MET A 258 0.98 8.63 -8.37
N ALA A 259 -0.04 8.41 -7.56
CA ALA A 259 -0.01 8.73 -6.15
C ALA A 259 0.16 7.41 -5.37
N SER A 260 1.16 7.33 -4.53
CA SER A 260 1.35 6.21 -3.62
C SER A 260 1.56 6.74 -2.20
N TYR A 261 1.05 6.00 -1.23
CA TYR A 261 1.37 6.24 0.16
C TYR A 261 2.21 5.09 0.69
N ARG A 262 3.22 5.47 1.47
CA ARG A 262 4.21 4.55 2.02
C ARG A 262 4.26 4.70 3.52
N LEU A 263 4.70 3.65 4.19
CA LEU A 263 5.15 3.77 5.57
C LEU A 263 6.32 4.75 5.63
N GLN A 264 6.32 5.58 6.66
CA GLN A 264 7.48 6.42 6.95
C GLN A 264 8.10 6.00 8.26
N GLY A 265 9.22 5.33 8.12
CA GLY A 265 9.99 4.91 9.26
C GLY A 265 9.33 3.76 10.03
N LYS A 266 9.91 3.49 11.18
CA LYS A 266 9.48 2.41 12.05
C LYS A 266 8.31 2.89 12.92
N PRO A 267 7.14 2.24 12.88
CA PRO A 267 6.17 2.43 13.93
C PRO A 267 6.79 2.02 15.28
N VAL A 268 6.10 2.27 16.38
CA VAL A 268 6.53 1.76 17.68
C VAL A 268 6.97 0.30 17.53
N GLN A 269 8.05 -0.08 18.21
CA GLN A 269 8.68 -1.39 18.03
C GLN A 269 7.66 -2.53 18.09
N GLY A 270 7.62 -3.34 17.04
CA GLY A 270 6.81 -4.54 16.96
C GLY A 270 7.41 -5.70 17.74
N THR A 271 6.64 -6.76 17.87
CA THR A 271 7.15 -8.01 18.42
C THR A 271 7.87 -8.78 17.31
N LYS A 272 9.13 -9.10 17.51
CA LYS A 272 9.90 -9.90 16.55
C LYS A 272 9.33 -11.33 16.50
N ILE A 273 9.18 -11.84 15.30
CA ILE A 273 8.93 -13.24 15.04
C ILE A 273 10.27 -13.87 14.65
N ILE A 274 10.62 -14.92 15.32
CA ILE A 274 11.90 -15.62 15.16
C ILE A 274 11.97 -16.35 13.81
#